data_9818cc9427fab253fa9abcf75a2d0f76
#
_entry.id   9818cc9427fab253fa9abcf75a2d0f76
#
_cell.length_a   1.000
_cell.length_b   1.000
_cell.length_c   1.000
_cell.angle_alpha   90.00
_cell.angle_beta   90.00
_cell.angle_gamma   90.00
#
_symmetry.space_group_name_H-M   'P 1'
#
loop_
_entity.id
_entity.type
_entity.pdbx_description
1 polymer ?
#
loop_
_entity_poly.entity_id
_entity_poly.type
_entity_poly.pdbx_seq_one_letter_code
_entity_poly.pdbx_strand_id
1 'polypeptide(L)'
;MSKDEGLSFWDHLDVLRAIIIRIIVVTIVCGIVAFLFKEELFAVVLAPRNPDFVTYRLLARVSGMFGGDAPDNPVIQLINTGLAEQFVIHMKTALCAGVLCASPYVLYELFRFISPALYAHEKRFAMPVIVGGYVMFMFGVLLSYYLIFPLTFRFLGTYQVSEDVVNMISLQSYMITLVLMSLSMGIVFEMPVVSWLMARMGLLSSSFMSRYRRHAIVVILIVAAIITPTSDIFTLLMVSLPMWLLYEVSVGIVKLYS
;
A
#
# COMPACT_ATOMS: atom_id res chain seq x y z
N MET A 1 -19.93 23.80 -36.57
CA MET A 1 -18.62 23.16 -36.80
C MET A 1 -18.06 22.84 -35.45
N SER A 2 -18.25 21.60 -34.98
CA SER A 2 -17.82 21.11 -33.66
C SER A 2 -16.33 20.79 -33.71
N LYS A 3 -15.55 21.47 -32.89
CA LYS A 3 -14.15 21.11 -32.60
C LYS A 3 -14.14 19.87 -31.65
N ASP A 4 -14.44 18.72 -32.19
CA ASP A 4 -14.02 17.42 -31.66
C ASP A 4 -12.77 16.96 -32.43
N GLU A 5 -11.73 17.80 -32.43
CA GLU A 5 -10.39 17.32 -32.78
C GLU A 5 -9.90 16.54 -31.57
N GLY A 6 -9.89 15.22 -31.70
CA GLY A 6 -9.32 14.32 -30.68
C GLY A 6 -7.92 14.82 -30.33
N LEU A 7 -7.63 14.97 -29.03
CA LEU A 7 -6.32 15.38 -28.53
C LEU A 7 -5.23 14.57 -29.27
N SER A 8 -4.29 15.27 -29.88
CA SER A 8 -3.13 14.64 -30.49
C SER A 8 -2.36 13.85 -29.41
N PHE A 9 -1.69 12.76 -29.79
CA PHE A 9 -0.83 12.01 -28.88
C PHE A 9 0.14 12.92 -28.10
N TRP A 10 0.67 13.94 -28.76
CA TRP A 10 1.57 14.94 -28.16
C TRP A 10 0.87 15.81 -27.11
N ASP A 11 -0.37 16.23 -27.36
CA ASP A 11 -1.16 17.01 -26.39
C ASP A 11 -1.45 16.18 -25.13
N HIS A 12 -1.67 14.86 -25.31
CA HIS A 12 -1.90 13.95 -24.19
C HIS A 12 -0.64 13.77 -23.32
N LEU A 13 0.55 13.74 -23.95
CA LEU A 13 1.84 13.71 -23.25
C LEU A 13 2.11 15.00 -22.46
N ASP A 14 1.77 16.16 -23.04
CA ASP A 14 1.91 17.45 -22.35
C ASP A 14 1.01 17.54 -21.11
N VAL A 15 -0.22 17.05 -21.22
CA VAL A 15 -1.14 16.94 -20.08
C VAL A 15 -0.57 16.02 -19.01
N LEU A 16 -0.06 14.85 -19.39
CA LEU A 16 0.57 13.90 -18.44
C LEU A 16 1.77 14.52 -17.74
N ARG A 17 2.64 15.21 -18.47
CA ARG A 17 3.79 15.91 -17.87
C ARG A 17 3.35 16.94 -16.84
N ALA A 18 2.35 17.74 -17.17
CA ALA A 18 1.83 18.77 -16.24
C ALA A 18 1.23 18.16 -14.96
N ILE A 19 0.54 17.02 -15.08
CA ILE A 19 -0.03 16.26 -13.95
C ILE A 19 1.09 15.72 -13.06
N ILE A 20 2.09 15.07 -13.64
CA ILE A 20 3.23 14.51 -12.89
C ILE A 20 3.94 15.61 -12.10
N ILE A 21 4.21 16.77 -12.72
CA ILE A 21 4.87 17.89 -12.04
C ILE A 21 4.02 18.36 -10.84
N ARG A 22 2.70 18.52 -11.00
CA ARG A 22 1.81 18.92 -9.90
C ARG A 22 1.79 17.91 -8.76
N ILE A 23 1.71 16.62 -9.07
CA ILE A 23 1.76 15.55 -8.08
C ILE A 23 3.08 15.61 -7.29
N ILE A 24 4.22 15.73 -7.98
CA ILE A 24 5.54 15.83 -7.35
C ILE A 24 5.61 17.04 -6.42
N VAL A 25 5.17 18.22 -6.90
CA VAL A 25 5.20 19.44 -6.09
C VAL A 25 4.35 19.31 -4.83
N VAL A 26 3.10 18.83 -4.95
CA VAL A 26 2.22 18.63 -3.78
C VAL A 26 2.82 17.60 -2.81
N THR A 27 3.36 16.50 -3.32
CA THR A 27 4.01 15.46 -2.50
C THR A 27 5.22 16.01 -1.75
N ILE A 28 6.07 16.81 -2.42
CA ILE A 28 7.24 17.44 -1.78
C ILE A 28 6.79 18.42 -0.70
N VAL A 29 5.79 19.27 -0.96
CA VAL A 29 5.27 20.22 0.03
C VAL A 29 4.74 19.49 1.26
N CYS A 30 3.92 18.45 1.07
CA CYS A 30 3.43 17.60 2.16
C CYS A 30 4.59 16.90 2.90
N GLY A 31 5.61 16.44 2.16
CA GLY A 31 6.81 15.83 2.73
C GLY A 31 7.63 16.79 3.58
N ILE A 32 7.79 18.05 3.14
CA ILE A 32 8.46 19.10 3.94
C ILE A 32 7.68 19.38 5.23
N VAL A 33 6.35 19.47 5.14
CA VAL A 33 5.50 19.63 6.35
C VAL A 33 5.71 18.44 7.30
N ALA A 34 5.64 17.20 6.80
CA ALA A 34 5.86 16.01 7.61
C ALA A 34 7.27 15.97 8.23
N PHE A 35 8.27 16.47 7.52
CA PHE A 35 9.65 16.58 8.03
C PHE A 35 9.76 17.51 9.23
N LEU A 36 8.97 18.57 9.30
CA LEU A 36 8.96 19.51 10.43
C LEU A 36 8.32 18.87 11.70
N PHE A 37 7.40 17.93 11.52
CA PHE A 37 6.73 17.21 12.63
C PHE A 37 7.43 15.87 12.95
N LYS A 38 8.74 15.95 13.24
CA LYS A 38 9.59 14.78 13.45
C LYS A 38 9.11 13.87 14.57
N GLU A 39 8.75 14.45 15.72
CA GLU A 39 8.40 13.67 16.93
C GLU A 39 7.10 12.88 16.71
N GLU A 40 6.07 13.51 16.16
CA GLU A 40 4.79 12.90 15.86
C GLU A 40 4.93 11.82 14.77
N LEU A 41 5.72 12.13 13.74
CA LEU A 41 5.99 11.20 12.65
C LEU A 41 6.63 9.92 13.16
N PHE A 42 7.69 10.04 13.97
CA PHE A 42 8.38 8.87 14.51
C PHE A 42 7.60 8.18 15.63
N ALA A 43 6.76 8.89 16.39
CA ALA A 43 5.84 8.27 17.34
C ALA A 43 4.88 7.29 16.64
N VAL A 44 4.32 7.69 15.47
CA VAL A 44 3.46 6.82 14.66
C VAL A 44 4.26 5.66 14.07
N VAL A 45 5.37 5.95 13.40
CA VAL A 45 6.11 4.95 12.63
C VAL A 45 6.77 3.90 13.51
N LEU A 46 7.22 4.25 14.72
CA LEU A 46 7.81 3.32 15.67
C LEU A 46 6.79 2.63 16.59
N ALA A 47 5.51 3.01 16.54
CA ALA A 47 4.47 2.41 17.37
C ALA A 47 4.34 0.88 17.21
N PRO A 48 4.44 0.28 16.00
CA PRO A 48 4.36 -1.18 15.82
C PRO A 48 5.46 -1.98 16.54
N ARG A 49 6.55 -1.33 16.96
CA ARG A 49 7.60 -1.97 17.77
C ARG A 49 7.18 -2.22 19.21
N ASN A 50 6.23 -1.43 19.72
CA ASN A 50 5.83 -1.50 21.12
C ASN A 50 5.07 -2.80 21.42
N PRO A 51 5.39 -3.52 22.50
CA PRO A 51 4.66 -4.74 22.90
C PRO A 51 3.16 -4.53 23.10
N ASP A 52 2.76 -3.29 23.48
CA ASP A 52 1.37 -2.90 23.70
C ASP A 52 0.64 -2.44 22.44
N PHE A 53 1.22 -2.63 21.28
CA PHE A 53 0.57 -2.24 20.03
C PHE A 53 -0.76 -2.97 19.83
N VAL A 54 -1.73 -2.30 19.19
CA VAL A 54 -3.12 -2.79 19.05
C VAL A 54 -3.19 -4.24 18.55
N THR A 55 -2.37 -4.58 17.58
CA THR A 55 -2.34 -5.92 16.95
C THR A 55 -1.94 -7.00 17.94
N TYR A 56 -0.91 -6.75 18.76
CA TYR A 56 -0.44 -7.72 19.76
C TYR A 56 -1.45 -7.90 20.88
N ARG A 57 -2.12 -6.83 21.29
CA ARG A 57 -3.22 -6.90 22.27
C ARG A 57 -4.43 -7.67 21.75
N LEU A 58 -4.78 -7.49 20.46
CA LEU A 58 -5.84 -8.28 19.83
C LEU A 58 -5.46 -9.76 19.73
N LEU A 59 -4.22 -10.05 19.32
CA LEU A 59 -3.73 -11.42 19.23
C LEU A 59 -3.73 -12.12 20.58
N ALA A 60 -3.30 -11.44 21.66
CA ALA A 60 -3.34 -11.95 23.01
C ALA A 60 -4.77 -12.24 23.49
N ARG A 61 -5.75 -11.37 23.16
CA ARG A 61 -7.17 -11.62 23.47
C ARG A 61 -7.71 -12.84 22.73
N VAL A 62 -7.42 -12.95 21.45
CA VAL A 62 -7.87 -14.09 20.64
C VAL A 62 -7.24 -15.39 21.14
N SER A 63 -5.93 -15.42 21.42
CA SER A 63 -5.25 -16.59 22.02
C SER A 63 -5.88 -17.00 23.34
N GLY A 64 -6.17 -16.03 24.23
CA GLY A 64 -6.83 -16.31 25.51
C GLY A 64 -8.26 -16.87 25.37
N MET A 65 -9.00 -16.52 24.31
CA MET A 65 -10.32 -17.11 24.03
C MET A 65 -10.25 -18.58 23.63
N PHE A 66 -9.14 -19.01 23.02
CA PHE A 66 -8.91 -20.41 22.64
C PHE A 66 -8.10 -21.20 23.69
N GLY A 67 -7.90 -20.65 24.90
CA GLY A 67 -7.18 -21.32 25.97
C GLY A 67 -5.65 -21.39 25.77
N GLY A 68 -5.11 -20.61 24.86
CA GLY A 68 -3.66 -20.49 24.63
C GLY A 68 -3.04 -19.42 25.53
N ASP A 69 -1.78 -19.60 25.90
CA ASP A 69 -1.00 -18.58 26.58
C ASP A 69 -0.85 -17.32 25.71
N ALA A 70 -0.83 -16.14 26.34
CA ALA A 70 -0.56 -14.90 25.64
C ALA A 70 0.82 -15.01 24.99
N PRO A 71 0.92 -14.78 23.67
CA PRO A 71 2.19 -14.92 23.00
C PRO A 71 3.19 -13.91 23.57
N ASP A 72 4.40 -14.38 23.91
CA ASP A 72 5.50 -13.53 24.36
C ASP A 72 5.77 -12.39 23.36
N ASN A 73 5.77 -11.16 23.85
CA ASN A 73 6.08 -9.97 23.05
C ASN A 73 7.42 -9.38 23.51
N PRO A 74 8.56 -9.93 23.10
CA PRO A 74 9.85 -9.38 23.47
C PRO A 74 10.04 -7.98 22.90
N VAL A 75 10.67 -7.10 23.68
CA VAL A 75 11.04 -5.78 23.22
C VAL A 75 12.21 -5.91 22.25
N ILE A 76 11.93 -5.75 20.96
CA ILE A 76 12.96 -5.77 19.93
C ILE A 76 13.67 -4.42 19.90
N GLN A 77 14.98 -4.42 20.16
CA GLN A 77 15.80 -3.21 20.10
C GLN A 77 16.21 -2.93 18.65
N LEU A 78 15.99 -1.68 18.22
CA LEU A 78 16.49 -1.21 16.91
C LEU A 78 17.84 -0.56 17.11
N ILE A 79 18.78 -0.92 16.24
CA ILE A 79 20.13 -0.34 16.21
C ILE A 79 20.32 0.57 15.01
N ASN A 80 21.15 1.59 15.17
CA ASN A 80 21.60 2.44 14.08
C ASN A 80 23.07 2.16 13.83
N THR A 81 23.44 1.79 12.61
CA THR A 81 24.80 1.41 12.25
C THR A 81 25.53 2.45 11.40
N GLY A 82 24.79 3.35 10.75
CA GLY A 82 25.36 4.36 9.87
C GLY A 82 25.37 5.75 10.46
N LEU A 83 26.42 6.54 10.19
CA LEU A 83 26.59 7.91 10.71
C LEU A 83 25.43 8.84 10.27
N ALA A 84 25.07 8.83 8.99
CA ALA A 84 24.02 9.68 8.42
C ALA A 84 22.66 8.95 8.31
N GLU A 85 22.59 7.70 8.75
CA GLU A 85 21.45 6.81 8.51
C GLU A 85 20.13 7.39 9.07
N GLN A 86 20.15 7.93 10.30
CA GLN A 86 18.97 8.50 10.94
C GLN A 86 18.41 9.70 10.15
N PHE A 87 19.29 10.54 9.60
CA PHE A 87 18.86 11.68 8.79
C PHE A 87 18.24 11.23 7.47
N VAL A 88 18.87 10.26 6.79
CA VAL A 88 18.34 9.69 5.54
C VAL A 88 17.00 8.99 5.77
N ILE A 89 16.86 8.26 6.87
CA ILE A 89 15.61 7.62 7.27
C ILE A 89 14.54 8.69 7.51
N HIS A 90 14.85 9.75 8.23
CA HIS A 90 13.90 10.85 8.47
C HIS A 90 13.41 11.46 7.16
N MET A 91 14.31 11.77 6.22
CA MET A 91 13.91 12.27 4.89
C MET A 91 12.99 11.29 4.14
N LYS A 92 13.35 10.01 4.08
CA LYS A 92 12.56 8.99 3.39
C LYS A 92 11.18 8.81 4.02
N THR A 93 11.10 8.80 5.36
CA THR A 93 9.84 8.66 6.10
C THR A 93 8.95 9.87 5.90
N ALA A 94 9.52 11.09 5.94
CA ALA A 94 8.80 12.32 5.68
C ALA A 94 8.26 12.36 4.25
N LEU A 95 9.04 11.91 3.27
CA LEU A 95 8.58 11.82 1.88
C LEU A 95 7.45 10.80 1.73
N CYS A 96 7.55 9.64 2.40
CA CYS A 96 6.48 8.64 2.44
C CYS A 96 5.18 9.21 3.04
N ALA A 97 5.28 9.90 4.19
CA ALA A 97 4.15 10.60 4.78
C ALA A 97 3.57 11.66 3.83
N GLY A 98 4.44 12.35 3.09
CA GLY A 98 4.05 13.28 2.03
C GLY A 98 3.23 12.60 0.93
N VAL A 99 3.61 11.41 0.47
CA VAL A 99 2.84 10.62 -0.50
C VAL A 99 1.46 10.24 0.07
N LEU A 100 1.42 9.79 1.32
CA LEU A 100 0.15 9.43 1.99
C LEU A 100 -0.78 10.65 2.13
N CYS A 101 -0.25 11.78 2.54
CA CYS A 101 -1.03 13.02 2.64
C CYS A 101 -1.48 13.57 1.28
N ALA A 102 -0.65 13.41 0.24
CA ALA A 102 -0.96 13.83 -1.11
C ALA A 102 -1.87 12.84 -1.85
N SER A 103 -2.05 11.60 -1.36
CA SER A 103 -2.77 10.54 -2.06
C SER A 103 -4.18 10.91 -2.55
N PRO A 104 -5.04 11.67 -1.84
CA PRO A 104 -6.34 12.06 -2.37
C PRO A 104 -6.20 12.97 -3.61
N TYR A 105 -5.21 13.86 -3.61
CA TYR A 105 -4.91 14.72 -4.75
C TYR A 105 -4.32 13.92 -5.92
N VAL A 106 -3.43 12.96 -5.63
CA VAL A 106 -2.84 12.07 -6.63
C VAL A 106 -3.93 11.27 -7.34
N LEU A 107 -4.84 10.66 -6.59
CA LEU A 107 -5.97 9.91 -7.14
C LEU A 107 -6.90 10.81 -7.97
N TYR A 108 -7.17 12.03 -7.50
CA TYR A 108 -7.95 12.99 -8.26
C TYR A 108 -7.31 13.35 -9.61
N GLU A 109 -6.00 13.66 -9.65
CA GLU A 109 -5.31 14.00 -10.89
C GLU A 109 -5.20 12.80 -11.85
N LEU A 110 -4.94 11.59 -11.32
CA LEU A 110 -4.94 10.37 -12.12
C LEU A 110 -6.30 10.08 -12.74
N PHE A 111 -7.37 10.20 -11.95
CA PHE A 111 -8.72 10.01 -12.46
C PHE A 111 -9.08 11.08 -13.51
N ARG A 112 -8.71 12.34 -13.27
CA ARG A 112 -8.90 13.44 -14.23
C ARG A 112 -8.19 13.16 -15.56
N PHE A 113 -7.02 12.54 -15.52
CA PHE A 113 -6.28 12.13 -16.72
C PHE A 113 -6.99 11.05 -17.53
N ILE A 114 -7.63 10.10 -16.84
CA ILE A 114 -8.34 8.97 -17.46
C ILE A 114 -9.76 9.37 -17.89
N SER A 115 -10.36 10.36 -17.23
CA SER A 115 -11.74 10.80 -17.45
C SER A 115 -12.12 11.13 -18.91
N PRO A 116 -11.25 11.69 -19.77
CA PRO A 116 -11.58 11.90 -21.19
C PRO A 116 -11.87 10.60 -21.96
N ALA A 117 -11.28 9.48 -21.53
CA ALA A 117 -11.51 8.16 -22.13
C ALA A 117 -12.83 7.49 -21.69
N LEU A 118 -13.52 8.04 -20.69
CA LEU A 118 -14.83 7.55 -20.25
C LEU A 118 -15.96 8.19 -21.05
N TYR A 119 -17.04 7.41 -21.26
CA TYR A 119 -18.26 7.93 -21.89
C TYR A 119 -18.88 9.08 -21.06
N ALA A 120 -19.57 10.01 -21.74
CA ALA A 120 -20.13 11.20 -21.11
C ALA A 120 -21.07 10.91 -19.92
N HIS A 121 -21.78 9.77 -19.94
CA HIS A 121 -22.66 9.29 -18.87
C HIS A 121 -21.87 8.83 -17.62
N GLU A 122 -20.61 8.46 -17.75
CA GLU A 122 -19.77 7.89 -16.69
C GLU A 122 -19.02 8.96 -15.89
N LYS A 123 -18.88 10.17 -16.47
CA LYS A 123 -18.29 11.32 -15.76
C LYS A 123 -19.00 11.70 -14.47
N ARG A 124 -20.30 11.34 -14.35
CA ARG A 124 -21.11 11.53 -13.14
C ARG A 124 -20.60 10.70 -11.97
N PHE A 125 -19.93 9.58 -12.23
CA PHE A 125 -19.39 8.69 -11.20
C PHE A 125 -17.94 9.02 -10.80
N ALA A 126 -17.34 10.08 -11.36
CA ALA A 126 -15.97 10.47 -11.09
C ALA A 126 -15.70 10.67 -9.59
N MET A 127 -16.50 11.47 -8.89
CA MET A 127 -16.30 11.75 -7.46
C MET A 127 -16.47 10.50 -6.58
N PRO A 128 -17.53 9.69 -6.71
CA PRO A 128 -17.63 8.43 -5.98
C PRO A 128 -16.45 7.49 -6.19
N VAL A 129 -15.90 7.42 -7.40
CA VAL A 129 -14.74 6.57 -7.71
C VAL A 129 -13.47 7.09 -7.07
N ILE A 130 -13.22 8.41 -7.09
CA ILE A 130 -12.07 9.02 -6.45
C ILE A 130 -12.12 8.79 -4.92
N VAL A 131 -13.29 9.03 -4.31
CA VAL A 131 -13.47 8.80 -2.87
C VAL A 131 -13.34 7.32 -2.53
N GLY A 132 -13.93 6.43 -3.33
CA GLY A 132 -13.82 4.98 -3.16
C GLY A 132 -12.37 4.50 -3.30
N GLY A 133 -11.64 5.00 -4.29
CA GLY A 133 -10.21 4.72 -4.46
C GLY A 133 -9.41 5.19 -3.24
N TYR A 134 -9.59 6.44 -2.81
CA TYR A 134 -8.89 6.92 -1.62
C TYR A 134 -9.17 6.08 -0.36
N VAL A 135 -10.42 5.67 -0.15
CA VAL A 135 -10.80 4.79 0.97
C VAL A 135 -10.11 3.43 0.84
N MET A 136 -10.10 2.84 -0.36
CA MET A 136 -9.43 1.57 -0.61
C MET A 136 -7.92 1.68 -0.43
N PHE A 137 -7.29 2.74 -0.96
CA PHE A 137 -5.87 3.01 -0.76
C PHE A 137 -5.52 3.09 0.73
N MET A 138 -6.25 3.92 1.49
CA MET A 138 -6.03 4.07 2.93
C MET A 138 -6.29 2.77 3.70
N PHE A 139 -7.29 2.00 3.30
CA PHE A 139 -7.55 0.69 3.91
C PHE A 139 -6.38 -0.28 3.67
N GLY A 140 -5.76 -0.29 2.49
CA GLY A 140 -4.57 -1.08 2.19
C GLY A 140 -3.37 -0.65 3.05
N VAL A 141 -3.14 0.65 3.19
CA VAL A 141 -2.08 1.20 4.05
C VAL A 141 -2.31 0.81 5.51
N LEU A 142 -3.54 0.99 6.02
CA LEU A 142 -3.89 0.66 7.40
C LEU A 142 -3.81 -0.84 7.68
N LEU A 143 -4.25 -1.69 6.74
CA LEU A 143 -4.13 -3.14 6.86
C LEU A 143 -2.65 -3.56 6.96
N SER A 144 -1.81 -2.97 6.12
CA SER A 144 -0.37 -3.21 6.19
C SER A 144 0.22 -2.74 7.52
N TYR A 145 -0.07 -1.52 7.94
CA TYR A 145 0.47 -0.91 9.15
C TYR A 145 0.00 -1.60 10.44
N TYR A 146 -1.28 -1.97 10.53
CA TYR A 146 -1.84 -2.58 11.75
C TYR A 146 -1.78 -4.09 11.77
N LEU A 147 -1.72 -4.78 10.64
CA LEU A 147 -1.79 -6.23 10.62
C LEU A 147 -0.54 -6.86 10.02
N ILE A 148 -0.23 -6.59 8.75
CA ILE A 148 0.80 -7.32 8.03
C ILE A 148 2.18 -7.03 8.62
N PHE A 149 2.54 -5.76 8.73
CA PHE A 149 3.85 -5.34 9.21
C PHE A 149 4.15 -5.77 10.65
N PRO A 150 3.27 -5.57 11.66
CA PRO A 150 3.55 -6.00 13.02
C PRO A 150 3.73 -7.51 13.15
N LEU A 151 2.92 -8.31 12.44
CA LEU A 151 3.05 -9.76 12.45
C LEU A 151 4.35 -10.22 11.81
N THR A 152 4.72 -9.63 10.67
CA THR A 152 6.00 -9.87 10.00
C THR A 152 7.19 -9.47 10.87
N PHE A 153 7.15 -8.26 11.43
CA PHE A 153 8.22 -7.74 12.27
C PHE A 153 8.44 -8.61 13.51
N ARG A 154 7.35 -9.04 14.13
CA ARG A 154 7.40 -9.95 15.26
C ARG A 154 7.97 -11.31 14.86
N PHE A 155 7.44 -11.94 13.81
CA PHE A 155 7.90 -13.25 13.34
C PHE A 155 9.40 -13.23 13.04
N LEU A 156 9.87 -12.27 12.24
CA LEU A 156 11.28 -12.17 11.88
C LEU A 156 12.18 -11.76 13.05
N GLY A 157 11.68 -10.91 13.92
CA GLY A 157 12.43 -10.41 15.07
C GLY A 157 12.59 -11.44 16.19
N THR A 158 11.67 -12.41 16.28
CA THR A 158 11.74 -13.49 17.27
C THR A 158 12.32 -14.79 16.73
N TYR A 159 12.43 -14.92 15.41
CA TYR A 159 13.00 -16.12 14.81
C TYR A 159 14.51 -16.19 15.06
N GLN A 160 14.94 -17.21 15.78
CA GLN A 160 16.36 -17.47 16.10
C GLN A 160 16.71 -18.89 15.66
N VAL A 161 17.90 -19.03 15.08
CA VAL A 161 18.47 -20.34 14.71
C VAL A 161 19.15 -21.00 15.90
N SER A 162 19.70 -20.19 16.82
CA SER A 162 20.36 -20.61 18.06
C SER A 162 20.19 -19.53 19.12
N GLU A 163 20.17 -19.92 20.40
CA GLU A 163 20.16 -18.99 21.54
C GLU A 163 21.43 -18.13 21.62
N ASP A 164 22.53 -18.58 21.02
CA ASP A 164 23.79 -17.85 20.99
C ASP A 164 23.78 -16.68 19.99
N VAL A 165 22.77 -16.62 19.10
CA VAL A 165 22.65 -15.57 18.05
C VAL A 165 21.60 -14.55 18.44
N VAL A 166 22.03 -13.37 18.87
CA VAL A 166 21.15 -12.26 19.21
C VAL A 166 20.70 -11.53 17.94
N ASN A 167 19.38 -11.41 17.72
CA ASN A 167 18.82 -10.65 16.61
C ASN A 167 18.98 -9.15 16.85
N MET A 168 19.79 -8.47 16.02
CA MET A 168 19.93 -7.02 16.00
C MET A 168 19.32 -6.45 14.72
N ILE A 169 18.16 -5.84 14.82
CA ILE A 169 17.47 -5.28 13.67
C ILE A 169 17.87 -3.82 13.49
N SER A 170 18.35 -3.46 12.30
CA SER A 170 18.68 -2.06 12.00
C SER A 170 17.41 -1.21 11.82
N LEU A 171 17.49 0.05 12.26
CA LEU A 171 16.43 1.03 12.06
C LEU A 171 16.10 1.19 10.56
N GLN A 172 17.11 1.11 9.70
CA GLN A 172 16.96 1.20 8.25
C GLN A 172 16.12 0.04 7.70
N SER A 173 16.39 -1.19 8.10
CA SER A 173 15.64 -2.38 7.67
C SER A 173 14.18 -2.29 8.11
N TYR A 174 13.94 -1.93 9.37
CA TYR A 174 12.60 -1.69 9.91
C TYR A 174 11.81 -0.68 9.08
N MET A 175 12.41 0.49 8.82
CA MET A 175 11.75 1.59 8.13
C MET A 175 11.49 1.29 6.65
N ILE A 176 12.46 0.69 5.96
CA ILE A 176 12.29 0.29 4.55
C ILE A 176 11.15 -0.71 4.43
N THR A 177 11.11 -1.72 5.30
CA THR A 177 10.06 -2.74 5.28
C THR A 177 8.68 -2.13 5.54
N LEU A 178 8.54 -1.30 6.59
CA LEU A 178 7.28 -0.64 6.91
C LEU A 178 6.77 0.22 5.75
N VAL A 179 7.63 1.09 5.22
CA VAL A 179 7.27 2.03 4.15
C VAL A 179 6.92 1.30 2.87
N LEU A 180 7.77 0.35 2.45
CA LEU A 180 7.56 -0.39 1.21
C LEU A 180 6.27 -1.22 1.27
N MET A 181 6.06 -1.97 2.34
CA MET A 181 4.84 -2.78 2.51
C MET A 181 3.59 -1.90 2.58
N SER A 182 3.62 -0.79 3.34
CA SER A 182 2.44 0.07 3.51
C SER A 182 2.04 0.77 2.21
N LEU A 183 2.99 1.38 1.50
CA LEU A 183 2.70 2.05 0.23
C LEU A 183 2.29 1.06 -0.85
N SER A 184 2.99 -0.06 -0.96
CA SER A 184 2.66 -1.07 -1.97
C SER A 184 1.28 -1.68 -1.74
N MET A 185 0.91 -1.98 -0.48
CA MET A 185 -0.45 -2.46 -0.17
C MET A 185 -1.51 -1.41 -0.47
N GLY A 186 -1.24 -0.12 -0.20
CA GLY A 186 -2.14 0.96 -0.63
C GLY A 186 -2.41 0.91 -2.13
N ILE A 187 -1.35 0.80 -2.94
CA ILE A 187 -1.47 0.72 -4.42
C ILE A 187 -2.21 -0.55 -4.85
N VAL A 188 -1.90 -1.69 -4.24
CA VAL A 188 -2.55 -2.98 -4.57
C VAL A 188 -4.05 -2.93 -4.27
N PHE A 189 -4.45 -2.23 -3.21
CA PHE A 189 -5.86 -2.06 -2.85
C PHE A 189 -6.66 -1.20 -3.85
N GLU A 190 -6.00 -0.51 -4.78
CA GLU A 190 -6.67 0.13 -5.93
C GLU A 190 -7.13 -0.88 -7.00
N MET A 191 -6.71 -2.16 -6.92
CA MET A 191 -7.04 -3.19 -7.92
C MET A 191 -8.54 -3.29 -8.22
N PRO A 192 -9.48 -3.29 -7.24
CA PRO A 192 -10.91 -3.36 -7.52
C PRO A 192 -11.41 -2.13 -8.30
N VAL A 193 -10.90 -0.94 -7.96
CA VAL A 193 -11.28 0.33 -8.61
C VAL A 193 -10.77 0.38 -10.03
N VAL A 194 -9.51 0.00 -10.25
CA VAL A 194 -8.90 -0.08 -11.58
C VAL A 194 -9.61 -1.13 -12.44
N SER A 195 -9.92 -2.31 -11.88
CA SER A 195 -10.63 -3.37 -12.60
C SER A 195 -12.03 -2.94 -13.00
N TRP A 196 -12.76 -2.24 -12.11
CA TRP A 196 -14.06 -1.65 -12.42
C TRP A 196 -13.96 -0.64 -13.56
N LEU A 197 -12.96 0.26 -13.51
CA LEU A 197 -12.75 1.26 -14.55
C LEU A 197 -12.45 0.62 -15.91
N MET A 198 -11.56 -0.38 -15.95
CA MET A 198 -11.24 -1.12 -17.18
C MET A 198 -12.44 -1.88 -17.74
N ALA A 199 -13.31 -2.44 -16.86
CA ALA A 199 -14.54 -3.09 -17.29
C ALA A 199 -15.50 -2.10 -17.93
N ARG A 200 -15.66 -0.90 -17.36
CA ARG A 200 -16.47 0.19 -17.93
C ARG A 200 -15.99 0.66 -19.29
N MET A 201 -14.67 0.68 -19.49
CA MET A 201 -14.07 0.99 -20.81
C MET A 201 -14.17 -0.17 -21.81
N GLY A 202 -14.77 -1.30 -21.43
CA GLY A 202 -14.87 -2.50 -22.28
C GLY A 202 -13.55 -3.24 -22.50
N LEU A 203 -12.49 -2.88 -21.73
CA LEU A 203 -11.17 -3.49 -21.84
C LEU A 203 -11.02 -4.77 -21.02
N LEU A 204 -11.88 -4.97 -20.01
CA LEU A 204 -11.79 -6.10 -19.11
C LEU A 204 -13.17 -6.76 -18.96
N SER A 205 -13.22 -8.11 -19.13
CA SER A 205 -14.44 -8.89 -18.94
C SER A 205 -14.30 -9.86 -17.78
N SER A 206 -15.41 -10.17 -17.10
CA SER A 206 -15.46 -11.13 -16.00
C SER A 206 -15.07 -12.54 -16.44
N SER A 207 -15.40 -12.91 -17.69
CA SER A 207 -15.02 -14.19 -18.28
C SER A 207 -13.50 -14.31 -18.45
N PHE A 208 -12.85 -13.23 -18.89
CA PHE A 208 -11.39 -13.17 -19.00
C PHE A 208 -10.72 -13.35 -17.63
N MET A 209 -11.11 -12.55 -16.63
CA MET A 209 -10.55 -12.65 -15.28
C MET A 209 -10.76 -14.05 -14.69
N SER A 210 -11.97 -14.60 -14.79
CA SER A 210 -12.28 -15.94 -14.27
C SER A 210 -11.47 -17.05 -14.95
N ARG A 211 -11.22 -16.93 -16.26
CA ARG A 211 -10.40 -17.89 -17.03
C ARG A 211 -8.94 -17.89 -16.59
N TYR A 212 -8.40 -16.72 -16.29
CA TYR A 212 -6.98 -16.52 -15.95
C TYR A 212 -6.69 -16.53 -14.45
N ARG A 213 -7.60 -16.98 -13.58
CA ARG A 213 -7.40 -17.07 -12.12
C ARG A 213 -6.11 -17.74 -11.72
N ARG A 214 -5.75 -18.87 -12.36
CA ARG A 214 -4.50 -19.60 -12.05
C ARG A 214 -3.25 -18.77 -12.34
N HIS A 215 -3.27 -18.04 -13.43
CA HIS A 215 -2.16 -17.13 -13.77
C HIS A 215 -2.11 -15.92 -12.83
N ALA A 216 -3.28 -15.39 -12.43
CA ALA A 216 -3.37 -14.31 -11.47
C ALA A 216 -2.74 -14.69 -10.12
N ILE A 217 -2.94 -15.92 -9.62
CA ILE A 217 -2.28 -16.39 -8.39
C ILE A 217 -0.76 -16.33 -8.54
N VAL A 218 -0.21 -16.79 -9.65
CA VAL A 218 1.24 -16.75 -9.89
C VAL A 218 1.75 -15.31 -9.94
N VAL A 219 1.04 -14.41 -10.64
CA VAL A 219 1.38 -12.98 -10.70
C VAL A 219 1.31 -12.34 -9.31
N ILE A 220 0.28 -12.65 -8.52
CA ILE A 220 0.13 -12.16 -7.14
C ILE A 220 1.32 -12.60 -6.28
N LEU A 221 1.74 -13.86 -6.37
CA LEU A 221 2.91 -14.35 -5.62
C LEU A 221 4.20 -13.66 -6.04
N ILE A 222 4.38 -13.41 -7.34
CA ILE A 222 5.55 -12.65 -7.85
C ILE A 222 5.52 -11.21 -7.33
N VAL A 223 4.38 -10.54 -7.41
CA VAL A 223 4.23 -9.16 -6.91
C VAL A 223 4.42 -9.11 -5.40
N ALA A 224 3.84 -10.06 -4.65
CA ALA A 224 4.05 -10.17 -3.21
C ALA A 224 5.54 -10.36 -2.87
N ALA A 225 6.27 -11.19 -3.62
CA ALA A 225 7.72 -11.38 -3.43
C ALA A 225 8.55 -10.11 -3.73
N ILE A 226 8.08 -9.26 -4.65
CA ILE A 226 8.73 -7.96 -4.92
C ILE A 226 8.45 -6.96 -3.80
N ILE A 227 7.23 -6.95 -3.27
CA ILE A 227 6.79 -6.06 -2.19
C ILE A 227 7.49 -6.41 -0.87
N THR A 228 7.70 -7.71 -0.61
CA THR A 228 8.33 -8.16 0.62
C THR A 228 9.86 -8.10 0.49
N PRO A 229 10.55 -7.25 1.27
CA PRO A 229 12.02 -7.16 1.22
C PRO A 229 12.69 -8.39 1.84
N THR A 230 11.92 -9.19 2.57
CA THR A 230 12.33 -10.45 3.21
C THR A 230 11.79 -11.62 2.37
N SER A 231 12.69 -12.46 1.86
CA SER A 231 12.30 -13.60 1.00
C SER A 231 11.80 -14.81 1.81
N ASP A 232 11.03 -14.55 2.87
CA ASP A 232 10.47 -15.60 3.73
C ASP A 232 9.02 -15.95 3.32
N ILE A 233 8.67 -17.22 3.50
CA ILE A 233 7.37 -17.77 3.11
C ILE A 233 6.23 -17.17 3.96
N PHE A 234 6.48 -16.87 5.24
CA PHE A 234 5.46 -16.34 6.14
C PHE A 234 5.00 -14.95 5.69
N THR A 235 5.94 -14.03 5.47
CA THR A 235 5.63 -12.68 4.99
C THR A 235 5.01 -12.70 3.59
N LEU A 236 5.51 -13.57 2.71
CA LEU A 236 4.95 -13.75 1.38
C LEU A 236 3.46 -14.16 1.43
N LEU A 237 3.10 -15.12 2.28
CA LEU A 237 1.71 -15.55 2.46
C LEU A 237 0.84 -14.45 3.08
N MET A 238 1.38 -13.72 4.07
CA MET A 238 0.66 -12.61 4.72
C MET A 238 0.30 -11.48 3.76
N VAL A 239 1.15 -11.22 2.76
CA VAL A 239 0.91 -10.20 1.72
C VAL A 239 0.04 -10.76 0.60
N SER A 240 0.31 -11.98 0.13
CA SER A 240 -0.39 -12.56 -1.03
C SER A 240 -1.86 -12.87 -0.75
N LEU A 241 -2.22 -13.24 0.49
CA LEU A 241 -3.59 -13.59 0.84
C LEU A 241 -4.57 -12.42 0.68
N PRO A 242 -4.33 -11.21 1.23
CA PRO A 242 -5.18 -10.05 0.95
C PRO A 242 -5.23 -9.69 -0.54
N MET A 243 -4.11 -9.81 -1.25
CA MET A 243 -4.05 -9.55 -2.70
C MET A 243 -4.95 -10.50 -3.48
N TRP A 244 -4.94 -11.78 -3.12
CA TRP A 244 -5.82 -12.77 -3.75
C TRP A 244 -7.30 -12.48 -3.45
N LEU A 245 -7.63 -12.12 -2.21
CA LEU A 245 -9.00 -11.72 -1.85
C LEU A 245 -9.47 -10.50 -2.67
N LEU A 246 -8.61 -9.51 -2.85
CA LEU A 246 -8.90 -8.33 -3.68
C LEU A 246 -9.12 -8.70 -5.15
N TYR A 247 -8.36 -9.66 -5.66
CA TYR A 247 -8.57 -10.16 -7.01
C TYR A 247 -9.96 -10.80 -7.16
N GLU A 248 -10.39 -11.65 -6.23
CA GLU A 248 -11.72 -12.26 -6.26
C GLU A 248 -12.84 -11.21 -6.11
N VAL A 249 -12.66 -10.21 -5.26
CA VAL A 249 -13.57 -9.06 -5.14
C VAL A 249 -13.65 -8.31 -6.47
N SER A 250 -12.50 -8.08 -7.13
CA SER A 250 -12.43 -7.44 -8.45
C SER A 250 -13.18 -8.23 -9.51
N VAL A 251 -13.03 -9.57 -9.53
CA VAL A 251 -13.80 -10.44 -10.43
C VAL A 251 -15.31 -10.30 -10.18
N GLY A 252 -15.70 -10.26 -8.90
CA GLY A 252 -17.10 -10.06 -8.50
C GLY A 252 -17.66 -8.72 -8.97
N ILE A 253 -16.92 -7.64 -8.78
CA ILE A 253 -17.29 -6.29 -9.24
C ILE A 253 -17.45 -6.25 -10.75
N VAL A 254 -16.45 -6.75 -11.51
CA VAL A 254 -16.51 -6.77 -12.98
C VAL A 254 -17.71 -7.58 -13.48
N LYS A 255 -18.07 -8.68 -12.78
CA LYS A 255 -19.24 -9.49 -13.13
C LYS A 255 -20.57 -8.76 -12.96
N LEU A 256 -20.68 -7.84 -12.00
CA LEU A 256 -21.90 -7.05 -11.78
C LEU A 256 -22.11 -5.99 -12.87
N TYR A 257 -21.04 -5.59 -13.56
CA TYR A 257 -21.07 -4.50 -14.56
C TYR A 257 -20.76 -4.97 -15.99
N SER A 258 -20.46 -6.23 -16.19
CA SER A 258 -20.23 -6.91 -17.47
C SER A 258 -21.47 -7.68 -17.88
#